data_0021843176dae7c8d6ef16bd2e7bc9b0
#
_entry.id   0021843176dae7c8d6ef16bd2e7bc9b0
#
_cell.length_a   1.000
_cell.length_b   1.000
_cell.length_c   1.000
_cell.angle_alpha   90.00
_cell.angle_beta   90.00
_cell.angle_gamma   90.00
#
_symmetry.space_group_name_H-M   'P 1'
#
loop_
_entity.id
_entity.type
_entity.pdbx_description
1 polymer ?
#
loop_
_entity_poly.entity_id
_entity_poly.type
_entity_poly.pdbx_seq_one_letter_code
_entity_poly.pdbx_strand_id
1 'polypeptide(L)'
;FTSFNALHRHFRERLPFGAMQVGKGYRNEIAPRQGMIRLREFNMAELEYFIDPEADLTDDLSPWDDTPLSLIGDGGNTVEMTLNEACKQELIRHPTVARFMGITRDFLVDIGIDPDRLRFRQHEQDEMAHYAMDCWDAEIEGSYGWIECVGIAHRGCYDLESHEKATGKTLRARREFDEPRTITIDAWTINGAKAGPAFKALAGAVKTAVEALPKSTNFPCEVELENGEKVMVGEEHVKPNQKTIKETGEWYIPHVIEPAFGIDRIIWHVIDHAYSEL
;
A
#
# COMPACT_ATOMS: atom_id res chain seq x y z
N PHE A 1 -0.11 0.73 9.91
CA PHE A 1 0.23 1.90 9.07
C PHE A 1 0.97 2.99 9.86
N THR A 2 0.52 3.41 11.03
CA THR A 2 1.14 4.48 11.83
C THR A 2 2.59 4.19 12.24
N SER A 3 2.99 2.92 12.32
CA SER A 3 4.34 2.47 12.64
C SER A 3 5.24 2.30 11.40
N PHE A 4 4.74 2.61 10.19
CA PHE A 4 5.45 2.41 8.93
C PHE A 4 6.90 2.91 8.96
N ASN A 5 7.13 4.16 9.37
CA ASN A 5 8.48 4.74 9.40
C ASN A 5 9.45 4.00 10.33
N ALA A 6 8.95 3.44 11.45
CA ALA A 6 9.77 2.67 12.37
C ALA A 6 10.14 1.29 11.78
N LEU A 7 9.15 0.63 11.17
CA LEU A 7 9.33 -0.65 10.49
C LEU A 7 10.24 -0.52 9.27
N HIS A 8 9.99 0.49 8.41
CA HIS A 8 10.78 0.76 7.22
C HIS A 8 12.27 0.96 7.57
N ARG A 9 12.57 1.75 8.61
CA ARG A 9 13.94 1.88 9.13
C ARG A 9 14.52 0.55 9.67
N HIS A 10 13.69 -0.27 10.33
CA HIS A 10 14.11 -1.59 10.80
C HIS A 10 14.54 -2.49 9.63
N PHE A 11 13.82 -2.43 8.51
CA PHE A 11 14.14 -3.12 7.26
C PHE A 11 15.16 -2.37 6.39
N ARG A 12 15.91 -1.40 6.98
CA ARG A 12 16.95 -0.61 6.29
C ARG A 12 16.43 0.13 5.07
N GLU A 13 15.22 0.65 5.17
CA GLU A 13 14.52 1.41 4.13
C GLU A 13 14.39 0.66 2.80
N ARG A 14 14.27 -0.68 2.87
CA ARG A 14 14.09 -1.55 1.72
C ARG A 14 12.67 -2.08 1.64
N LEU A 15 12.14 -2.16 0.43
CA LEU A 15 10.90 -2.83 0.08
C LEU A 15 11.22 -4.03 -0.83
N PRO A 16 10.40 -5.10 -0.84
CA PRO A 16 9.21 -5.26 -0.01
C PRO A 16 9.54 -5.71 1.42
N PHE A 17 8.64 -5.42 2.36
CA PHE A 17 8.68 -6.03 3.69
C PHE A 17 7.25 -6.19 4.24
N GLY A 18 7.07 -7.13 5.18
CA GLY A 18 5.81 -7.37 5.84
C GLY A 18 5.89 -7.22 7.36
N ALA A 19 4.79 -6.80 7.95
CA ALA A 19 4.61 -6.76 9.39
C ALA A 19 3.30 -7.47 9.76
N MET A 20 3.39 -8.55 10.54
CA MET A 20 2.24 -9.32 10.98
C MET A 20 1.89 -8.97 12.42
N GLN A 21 0.62 -8.83 12.69
CA GLN A 21 0.06 -8.70 14.03
C GLN A 21 -0.97 -9.79 14.27
N VAL A 22 -0.87 -10.47 15.42
CA VAL A 22 -1.87 -11.42 15.91
C VAL A 22 -2.53 -10.81 17.14
N GLY A 23 -3.86 -10.75 17.16
CA GLY A 23 -4.58 -10.09 18.23
C GLY A 23 -6.09 -10.27 18.17
N LYS A 24 -6.79 -9.35 18.82
CA LYS A 24 -8.24 -9.31 18.88
C LYS A 24 -8.79 -8.29 17.88
N GLY A 25 -9.75 -8.74 17.08
CA GLY A 25 -10.61 -7.88 16.29
C GLY A 25 -11.97 -7.67 16.96
N TYR A 26 -12.61 -6.54 16.70
CA TYR A 26 -13.91 -6.18 17.25
C TYR A 26 -14.83 -5.69 16.14
N ARG A 27 -16.02 -6.31 16.02
CA ARG A 27 -17.06 -5.85 15.11
C ARG A 27 -18.39 -5.74 15.87
N ASN A 28 -19.12 -4.68 15.67
CA ASN A 28 -20.43 -4.48 16.30
C ASN A 28 -21.52 -5.29 15.58
N GLU A 29 -21.47 -6.62 15.73
CA GLU A 29 -22.47 -7.52 15.19
C GLU A 29 -23.82 -7.31 15.87
N ILE A 30 -24.87 -7.06 15.08
CA ILE A 30 -26.23 -6.84 15.60
C ILE A 30 -26.81 -8.14 16.16
N ALA A 31 -26.57 -9.26 15.49
CA ALA A 31 -27.07 -10.58 15.87
C ALA A 31 -25.97 -11.63 15.72
N PRO A 32 -25.01 -11.74 16.66
CA PRO A 32 -24.00 -12.77 16.62
C PRO A 32 -24.68 -14.15 16.77
N ARG A 33 -24.46 -15.04 15.80
CA ARG A 33 -25.01 -16.39 15.73
C ARG A 33 -23.98 -17.33 15.11
N GLN A 34 -24.25 -18.63 15.09
CA GLN A 34 -23.38 -19.64 14.46
C GLN A 34 -22.05 -19.86 15.22
N GLY A 35 -22.07 -19.84 16.55
CA GLY A 35 -20.89 -20.18 17.37
C GLY A 35 -19.70 -19.27 17.09
N MET A 36 -18.56 -19.85 16.73
CA MET A 36 -17.30 -19.12 16.49
C MET A 36 -17.24 -18.38 15.14
N ILE A 37 -18.22 -18.56 14.26
CA ILE A 37 -18.20 -17.98 12.90
C ILE A 37 -18.49 -16.48 12.92
N ARG A 38 -19.39 -16.04 13.81
CA ARG A 38 -19.83 -14.65 13.89
C ARG A 38 -19.81 -14.14 15.33
N LEU A 39 -18.69 -13.57 15.73
CA LEU A 39 -18.43 -13.04 17.06
C LEU A 39 -18.28 -11.53 17.02
N ARG A 40 -18.54 -10.85 18.16
CA ARG A 40 -18.23 -9.42 18.34
C ARG A 40 -16.78 -9.16 18.70
N GLU A 41 -16.15 -10.11 19.36
CA GLU A 41 -14.72 -10.18 19.67
C GLU A 41 -14.19 -11.49 19.10
N PHE A 42 -13.16 -11.43 18.29
CA PHE A 42 -12.59 -12.59 17.62
C PHE A 42 -11.07 -12.49 17.53
N ASN A 43 -10.42 -13.63 17.37
CA ASN A 43 -8.98 -13.67 17.14
C ASN A 43 -8.70 -13.54 15.64
N MET A 44 -7.70 -12.77 15.31
CA MET A 44 -7.28 -12.55 13.93
C MET A 44 -5.77 -12.36 13.82
N ALA A 45 -5.25 -12.60 12.64
CA ALA A 45 -3.90 -12.22 12.25
C ALA A 45 -3.98 -11.40 10.97
N GLU A 46 -3.32 -10.27 10.95
CA GLU A 46 -3.21 -9.39 9.78
C GLU A 46 -1.75 -9.20 9.43
N LEU A 47 -1.44 -9.25 8.14
CA LEU A 47 -0.14 -8.94 7.57
C LEU A 47 -0.29 -7.72 6.66
N GLU A 48 0.41 -6.63 6.98
CA GLU A 48 0.61 -5.54 6.03
C GLU A 48 1.92 -5.76 5.28
N TYR A 49 1.82 -6.06 4.00
CA TYR A 49 2.97 -6.27 3.12
C TYR A 49 3.13 -5.06 2.20
N PHE A 50 4.18 -4.28 2.48
CA PHE A 50 4.47 -3.04 1.78
C PHE A 50 5.32 -3.32 0.54
N ILE A 51 4.88 -2.79 -0.60
CA ILE A 51 5.52 -2.98 -1.91
C ILE A 51 5.76 -1.64 -2.62
N ASP A 52 6.74 -1.63 -3.50
CA ASP A 52 6.89 -0.59 -4.50
C ASP A 52 5.93 -0.88 -5.66
N PRO A 53 4.96 0.00 -5.97
CA PRO A 53 3.97 -0.25 -7.01
C PRO A 53 4.53 -0.33 -8.43
N GLU A 54 5.75 0.19 -8.66
CA GLU A 54 6.41 0.17 -9.97
C GLU A 54 7.58 -0.84 -10.03
N ALA A 55 7.88 -1.51 -8.92
CA ALA A 55 8.87 -2.57 -8.97
C ALA A 55 8.34 -3.71 -9.87
N ASP A 56 9.24 -4.27 -10.67
CA ASP A 56 8.96 -5.49 -11.43
C ASP A 56 8.89 -6.66 -10.44
N LEU A 57 7.74 -6.77 -9.77
CA LEU A 57 7.46 -7.83 -8.81
C LEU A 57 7.10 -9.09 -9.60
N THR A 58 8.10 -9.78 -10.09
CA THR A 58 7.97 -11.17 -10.54
C THR A 58 7.95 -12.06 -9.30
N ASP A 59 6.79 -12.15 -8.64
CA ASP A 59 6.63 -13.14 -7.59
C ASP A 59 6.74 -14.54 -8.20
N ASP A 60 7.57 -15.39 -7.57
CA ASP A 60 7.70 -16.77 -7.98
C ASP A 60 6.42 -17.54 -7.60
N LEU A 61 5.62 -17.86 -8.62
CA LEU A 61 4.40 -18.66 -8.50
C LEU A 61 4.64 -20.15 -8.86
N SER A 62 5.87 -20.53 -9.22
CA SER A 62 6.23 -21.89 -9.63
C SER A 62 5.90 -22.98 -8.59
N PRO A 63 5.88 -22.74 -7.27
CA PRO A 63 5.43 -23.74 -6.30
C PRO A 63 4.00 -24.25 -6.52
N TRP A 64 3.17 -23.49 -7.25
CA TRP A 64 1.76 -23.82 -7.51
C TRP A 64 1.44 -24.06 -8.98
N ASP A 65 2.44 -24.31 -9.84
CA ASP A 65 2.25 -24.56 -11.27
C ASP A 65 1.40 -25.81 -11.55
N ASP A 66 1.52 -26.82 -10.70
CA ASP A 66 0.74 -28.08 -10.80
C ASP A 66 -0.44 -28.12 -9.83
N THR A 67 -0.81 -26.99 -9.22
CA THR A 67 -1.86 -26.93 -8.20
C THR A 67 -2.95 -25.96 -8.66
N PRO A 68 -4.00 -26.44 -9.37
CA PRO A 68 -5.14 -25.60 -9.69
C PRO A 68 -5.91 -25.22 -8.41
N LEU A 69 -6.43 -24.01 -8.38
CA LEU A 69 -7.29 -23.51 -7.31
C LEU A 69 -8.70 -23.30 -7.86
N SER A 70 -9.69 -23.54 -7.01
CA SER A 70 -11.08 -23.20 -7.30
C SER A 70 -11.29 -21.70 -7.13
N LEU A 71 -11.47 -20.98 -8.23
CA LEU A 71 -11.58 -19.53 -8.29
C LEU A 71 -12.98 -19.10 -8.75
N ILE A 72 -13.56 -18.12 -8.07
CA ILE A 72 -14.81 -17.45 -8.47
C ILE A 72 -14.46 -15.98 -8.73
N GLY A 73 -14.45 -15.59 -10.01
CA GLY A 73 -14.26 -14.21 -10.40
C GLY A 73 -15.56 -13.39 -10.29
N ASP A 74 -15.45 -12.10 -10.63
CA ASP A 74 -16.56 -11.12 -10.61
C ASP A 74 -17.81 -11.58 -11.42
N GLY A 75 -17.66 -12.48 -12.39
CA GLY A 75 -18.78 -13.07 -13.13
C GLY A 75 -19.52 -14.21 -12.43
N GLY A 76 -19.15 -14.58 -11.20
CA GLY A 76 -19.81 -15.60 -10.37
C GLY A 76 -19.64 -17.06 -10.81
N ASN A 77 -18.88 -17.32 -11.88
CA ASN A 77 -18.59 -18.67 -12.35
C ASN A 77 -17.34 -19.23 -11.65
N THR A 78 -17.44 -20.48 -11.20
CA THR A 78 -16.28 -21.19 -10.66
C THR A 78 -15.42 -21.73 -11.81
N VAL A 79 -14.12 -21.50 -11.72
CA VAL A 79 -13.11 -22.03 -12.65
C VAL A 79 -11.97 -22.68 -11.87
N GLU A 80 -11.43 -23.76 -12.42
CA GLU A 80 -10.21 -24.40 -11.88
C GLU A 80 -9.04 -23.99 -12.73
N MET A 81 -8.07 -23.29 -12.15
CA MET A 81 -6.85 -22.91 -12.85
C MET A 81 -5.69 -22.63 -11.89
N THR A 82 -4.48 -22.68 -12.43
CA THR A 82 -3.27 -22.32 -11.67
C THR A 82 -3.17 -20.82 -11.44
N LEU A 83 -2.41 -20.41 -10.44
CA LEU A 83 -2.19 -18.98 -10.14
C LEU A 83 -1.51 -18.26 -11.32
N ASN A 84 -0.57 -18.95 -12.00
CA ASN A 84 0.08 -18.40 -13.19
C ASN A 84 -0.91 -18.18 -14.35
N GLU A 85 -1.85 -19.09 -14.56
CA GLU A 85 -2.89 -18.94 -15.58
C GLU A 85 -3.86 -17.79 -15.21
N ALA A 86 -4.27 -17.71 -13.95
CA ALA A 86 -5.15 -16.67 -13.45
C ALA A 86 -4.54 -15.25 -13.60
N CYS A 87 -3.25 -15.11 -13.32
CA CYS A 87 -2.53 -13.85 -13.55
C CYS A 87 -2.40 -13.52 -15.05
N LYS A 88 -2.08 -14.50 -15.91
CA LYS A 88 -2.00 -14.30 -17.37
C LYS A 88 -3.32 -13.91 -18.01
N GLN A 89 -4.44 -14.37 -17.45
CA GLN A 89 -5.79 -14.02 -17.88
C GLN A 89 -6.34 -12.76 -17.21
N GLU A 90 -5.52 -12.07 -16.42
CA GLU A 90 -5.90 -10.87 -15.65
C GLU A 90 -7.07 -11.07 -14.69
N LEU A 91 -7.39 -12.34 -14.35
CA LEU A 91 -8.36 -12.66 -13.31
C LEU A 91 -7.83 -12.23 -11.93
N ILE A 92 -6.56 -12.54 -11.63
CA ILE A 92 -5.84 -11.99 -10.48
C ILE A 92 -4.94 -10.88 -11.00
N ARG A 93 -5.21 -9.65 -10.56
CA ARG A 93 -4.58 -8.44 -11.13
C ARG A 93 -3.15 -8.20 -10.66
N HIS A 94 -2.74 -8.79 -9.54
CA HIS A 94 -1.41 -8.55 -8.97
C HIS A 94 -0.73 -9.86 -8.55
N PRO A 95 0.52 -10.14 -9.00
CA PRO A 95 1.20 -11.40 -8.72
C PRO A 95 1.44 -11.64 -7.22
N THR A 96 1.66 -10.60 -6.42
CA THR A 96 1.80 -10.73 -4.97
C THR A 96 0.48 -11.17 -4.30
N VAL A 97 -0.68 -10.76 -4.81
CA VAL A 97 -1.98 -11.27 -4.36
C VAL A 97 -2.06 -12.77 -4.65
N ALA A 98 -1.74 -13.18 -5.88
CA ALA A 98 -1.70 -14.59 -6.25
C ALA A 98 -0.76 -15.41 -5.35
N ARG A 99 0.44 -14.90 -5.05
CA ARG A 99 1.38 -15.54 -4.13
C ARG A 99 0.78 -15.73 -2.74
N PHE A 100 0.12 -14.72 -2.18
CA PHE A 100 -0.52 -14.86 -0.88
C PHE A 100 -1.72 -15.81 -0.92
N MET A 101 -2.43 -15.92 -2.05
CA MET A 101 -3.47 -16.96 -2.24
C MET A 101 -2.86 -18.36 -2.18
N GLY A 102 -1.72 -18.59 -2.85
CA GLY A 102 -1.00 -19.86 -2.79
C GLY A 102 -0.52 -20.21 -1.38
N ILE A 103 0.13 -19.26 -0.70
CA ILE A 103 0.58 -19.42 0.71
C ILE A 103 -0.61 -19.72 1.63
N THR A 104 -1.73 -19.01 1.44
CA THR A 104 -2.95 -19.22 2.24
C THR A 104 -3.53 -20.61 2.01
N ARG A 105 -3.58 -21.06 0.76
CA ARG A 105 -4.03 -22.42 0.41
C ARG A 105 -3.18 -23.48 1.11
N ASP A 106 -1.85 -23.37 0.99
CA ASP A 106 -0.94 -24.35 1.59
C ASP A 106 -1.07 -24.36 3.11
N PHE A 107 -1.10 -23.20 3.75
CA PHE A 107 -1.32 -23.08 5.19
C PHE A 107 -2.63 -23.76 5.63
N LEU A 108 -3.74 -23.48 4.94
CA LEU A 108 -5.05 -24.04 5.31
C LEU A 108 -5.08 -25.58 5.14
N VAL A 109 -4.49 -26.10 4.07
CA VAL A 109 -4.39 -27.55 3.84
C VAL A 109 -3.47 -28.22 4.87
N ASP A 110 -2.34 -27.61 5.18
CA ASP A 110 -1.39 -28.14 6.16
C ASP A 110 -1.97 -28.28 7.57
N ILE A 111 -2.90 -27.40 7.93
CA ILE A 111 -3.61 -27.47 9.23
C ILE A 111 -4.85 -28.36 9.21
N GLY A 112 -5.17 -29.01 8.06
CA GLY A 112 -6.21 -30.02 7.96
C GLY A 112 -7.51 -29.59 7.26
N ILE A 113 -7.52 -28.48 6.54
CA ILE A 113 -8.64 -28.12 5.67
C ILE A 113 -8.59 -28.98 4.41
N ASP A 114 -9.72 -29.56 4.05
CA ASP A 114 -9.89 -30.34 2.83
C ASP A 114 -9.77 -29.41 1.60
N PRO A 115 -8.80 -29.62 0.68
CA PRO A 115 -8.63 -28.78 -0.50
C PRO A 115 -9.86 -28.76 -1.42
N ASP A 116 -10.69 -29.82 -1.46
CA ASP A 116 -11.91 -29.87 -2.26
C ASP A 116 -13.03 -29.01 -1.65
N ARG A 117 -12.86 -28.58 -0.42
CA ARG A 117 -13.78 -27.71 0.34
C ARG A 117 -13.18 -26.31 0.58
N LEU A 118 -12.25 -25.90 -0.24
CA LEU A 118 -11.58 -24.58 -0.24
C LEU A 118 -11.73 -23.92 -1.60
N ARG A 119 -12.18 -22.69 -1.62
CA ARG A 119 -12.22 -21.87 -2.84
C ARG A 119 -11.81 -20.44 -2.56
N PHE A 120 -11.47 -19.70 -3.62
CA PHE A 120 -11.19 -18.28 -3.56
C PHE A 120 -12.25 -17.52 -4.36
N ARG A 121 -12.92 -16.56 -3.72
CA ARG A 121 -13.94 -15.70 -4.33
C ARG A 121 -13.44 -14.28 -4.41
N GLN A 122 -13.45 -13.72 -5.62
CA GLN A 122 -13.17 -12.29 -5.83
C GLN A 122 -14.38 -11.45 -5.39
N HIS A 123 -14.13 -10.35 -4.73
CA HIS A 123 -15.17 -9.36 -4.42
C HIS A 123 -15.69 -8.71 -5.70
N GLU A 124 -17.00 -8.53 -5.80
CA GLU A 124 -17.61 -7.69 -6.82
C GLU A 124 -17.24 -6.21 -6.61
N GLN A 125 -17.32 -5.40 -7.67
CA GLN A 125 -16.89 -4.00 -7.58
C GLN A 125 -17.65 -3.18 -6.54
N ASP A 126 -18.91 -3.50 -6.28
CA ASP A 126 -19.74 -2.85 -5.28
C ASP A 126 -19.51 -3.38 -3.84
N GLU A 127 -18.94 -4.58 -3.69
CA GLU A 127 -18.50 -5.13 -2.40
C GLU A 127 -17.15 -4.57 -1.96
N MET A 128 -16.28 -4.23 -2.90
CA MET A 128 -14.94 -3.72 -2.60
C MET A 128 -15.00 -2.36 -1.92
N ALA A 129 -14.16 -2.15 -0.93
CA ALA A 129 -13.89 -0.82 -0.44
C ALA A 129 -13.36 0.05 -1.60
N HIS A 130 -13.80 1.31 -1.69
CA HIS A 130 -13.50 2.24 -2.79
C HIS A 130 -11.99 2.45 -3.06
N TYR A 131 -11.12 2.03 -2.16
CA TYR A 131 -9.66 2.09 -2.27
C TYR A 131 -9.01 0.74 -2.62
N ALA A 132 -9.75 -0.36 -2.57
CA ALA A 132 -9.20 -1.67 -2.91
C ALA A 132 -9.08 -1.81 -4.43
N MET A 133 -7.93 -2.30 -4.89
CA MET A 133 -7.65 -2.54 -6.31
C MET A 133 -7.98 -3.96 -6.73
N ASP A 134 -7.90 -4.91 -5.79
CA ASP A 134 -8.27 -6.31 -5.93
C ASP A 134 -8.50 -6.90 -4.54
N CYS A 135 -9.49 -7.78 -4.37
CA CYS A 135 -9.79 -8.41 -3.09
C CYS A 135 -10.32 -9.82 -3.32
N TRP A 136 -9.75 -10.79 -2.60
CA TRP A 136 -10.08 -12.20 -2.68
C TRP A 136 -10.32 -12.77 -1.30
N ASP A 137 -11.40 -13.54 -1.13
CA ASP A 137 -11.70 -14.29 0.08
C ASP A 137 -11.35 -15.76 -0.12
N ALA A 138 -10.56 -16.35 0.78
CA ALA A 138 -10.51 -17.79 0.93
C ALA A 138 -11.72 -18.22 1.75
N GLU A 139 -12.65 -18.91 1.10
CA GLU A 139 -13.87 -19.46 1.67
C GLU A 139 -13.71 -20.97 1.89
N ILE A 140 -14.15 -21.44 3.06
CA ILE A 140 -14.12 -22.85 3.43
C ILE A 140 -15.56 -23.36 3.58
N GLU A 141 -15.86 -24.50 2.97
CA GLU A 141 -17.17 -25.15 3.11
C GLU A 141 -17.22 -25.96 4.41
N GLY A 142 -18.09 -25.56 5.32
CA GLY A 142 -18.38 -26.25 6.55
C GLY A 142 -19.86 -26.64 6.68
N SER A 143 -20.25 -27.13 7.85
CA SER A 143 -21.62 -27.45 8.17
C SER A 143 -22.61 -26.27 8.05
N TYR A 144 -22.12 -25.05 8.03
CA TYR A 144 -22.89 -23.83 7.79
C TYR A 144 -22.76 -23.28 6.35
N GLY A 145 -22.23 -24.07 5.42
CA GLY A 145 -21.94 -23.66 4.04
C GLY A 145 -20.59 -22.97 3.88
N TRP A 146 -20.45 -22.21 2.81
CA TRP A 146 -19.22 -21.48 2.50
C TRP A 146 -19.06 -20.25 3.39
N ILE A 147 -17.93 -20.16 4.07
CA ILE A 147 -17.61 -19.07 5.01
C ILE A 147 -16.24 -18.49 4.66
N GLU A 148 -16.19 -17.18 4.49
CA GLU A 148 -14.96 -16.41 4.41
C GLU A 148 -14.12 -16.59 5.67
N CYS A 149 -12.89 -17.08 5.51
CA CYS A 149 -11.94 -17.30 6.61
C CYS A 149 -10.67 -16.47 6.50
N VAL A 150 -10.27 -16.12 5.29
CA VAL A 150 -9.11 -15.25 5.03
C VAL A 150 -9.46 -14.27 3.91
N GLY A 151 -9.27 -12.98 4.15
CA GLY A 151 -9.33 -11.95 3.11
C GLY A 151 -7.93 -11.62 2.62
N ILE A 152 -7.73 -11.43 1.32
CA ILE A 152 -6.45 -11.02 0.71
C ILE A 152 -6.73 -9.82 -0.19
N ALA A 153 -6.33 -8.63 0.26
CA ALA A 153 -6.66 -7.38 -0.41
C ALA A 153 -5.43 -6.62 -0.90
N HIS A 154 -5.48 -6.12 -2.13
CA HIS A 154 -4.58 -5.07 -2.61
C HIS A 154 -5.21 -3.71 -2.30
N ARG A 155 -4.76 -3.06 -1.24
CA ARG A 155 -5.32 -1.81 -0.69
C ARG A 155 -4.79 -0.54 -1.36
N GLY A 156 -3.84 -0.67 -2.30
CA GLY A 156 -3.15 0.48 -2.87
C GLY A 156 -2.38 1.29 -1.82
N CYS A 157 -2.29 2.59 -2.00
CA CYS A 157 -1.60 3.52 -1.08
C CYS A 157 -2.56 4.26 -0.12
N TYR A 158 -3.86 3.99 -0.17
CA TYR A 158 -4.90 4.78 0.48
C TYR A 158 -4.69 4.97 1.99
N ASP A 159 -4.36 3.91 2.71
CA ASP A 159 -4.20 3.97 4.17
C ASP A 159 -3.01 4.86 4.58
N LEU A 160 -1.85 4.67 3.92
CA LEU A 160 -0.67 5.50 4.18
C LEU A 160 -0.93 6.97 3.82
N GLU A 161 -1.57 7.23 2.68
CA GLU A 161 -1.94 8.58 2.25
C GLU A 161 -2.90 9.27 3.21
N SER A 162 -3.92 8.55 3.67
CA SER A 162 -4.89 9.04 4.63
C SER A 162 -4.24 9.37 5.98
N HIS A 163 -3.35 8.52 6.47
CA HIS A 163 -2.58 8.76 7.69
C HIS A 163 -1.58 9.92 7.52
N GLU A 164 -0.91 10.04 6.37
CA GLU A 164 -0.03 11.17 6.06
C GLU A 164 -0.81 12.49 6.12
N LYS A 165 -1.97 12.56 5.48
CA LYS A 165 -2.86 13.74 5.50
C LYS A 165 -3.35 14.09 6.91
N ALA A 166 -3.76 13.09 7.69
CA ALA A 166 -4.31 13.31 9.02
C ALA A 166 -3.25 13.71 10.06
N THR A 167 -2.03 13.19 9.94
CA THR A 167 -0.97 13.39 10.94
C THR A 167 0.06 14.43 10.56
N GLY A 168 0.14 14.81 9.29
CA GLY A 168 1.20 15.64 8.72
C GLY A 168 2.58 14.98 8.71
N LYS A 169 2.66 13.65 9.00
CA LYS A 169 3.91 12.89 8.98
C LYS A 169 4.05 12.18 7.64
N THR A 170 5.19 12.33 7.00
CA THR A 170 5.52 11.65 5.75
C THR A 170 5.63 10.14 5.96
N LEU A 171 4.88 9.38 5.17
CA LEU A 171 4.85 7.90 5.17
C LEU A 171 5.23 7.38 3.77
N ARG A 172 6.42 7.74 3.32
CA ARG A 172 6.92 7.48 1.96
C ARG A 172 8.19 6.66 1.99
N ALA A 173 8.39 5.88 0.94
CA ALA A 173 9.65 5.25 0.61
C ALA A 173 10.36 6.02 -0.50
N ARG A 174 11.66 5.79 -0.66
CA ARG A 174 12.45 6.39 -1.73
C ARG A 174 12.93 5.30 -2.68
N ARG A 175 12.64 5.50 -3.96
CA ARG A 175 13.21 4.70 -5.06
C ARG A 175 14.43 5.43 -5.58
N GLU A 176 15.57 4.74 -5.62
CA GLU A 176 16.78 5.25 -6.25
C GLU A 176 16.76 4.90 -7.75
N PHE A 177 17.19 5.84 -8.58
CA PHE A 177 17.34 5.57 -10.00
C PHE A 177 18.70 4.94 -10.27
N ASP A 178 18.77 3.97 -11.17
CA ASP A 178 20.03 3.36 -11.62
C ASP A 178 20.99 4.41 -12.16
N GLU A 179 20.46 5.37 -12.91
CA GLU A 179 21.21 6.54 -13.39
C GLU A 179 20.48 7.84 -12.99
N PRO A 180 21.20 8.86 -12.46
CA PRO A 180 20.59 10.13 -12.12
C PRO A 180 19.89 10.77 -13.32
N ARG A 181 18.64 11.14 -13.17
CA ARG A 181 17.86 11.85 -14.19
C ARG A 181 18.15 13.35 -14.12
N THR A 182 18.33 13.97 -15.27
CA THR A 182 18.45 15.42 -15.36
C THR A 182 17.09 16.00 -15.69
N ILE A 183 16.51 16.73 -14.74
CA ILE A 183 15.22 17.40 -14.93
C ILE A 183 15.36 18.91 -14.91
N THR A 184 14.53 19.60 -15.68
CA THR A 184 14.45 21.06 -15.68
C THR A 184 13.17 21.44 -14.94
N ILE A 185 13.33 22.13 -13.81
CA ILE A 185 12.22 22.62 -13.00
C ILE A 185 12.07 24.14 -13.17
N ASP A 186 10.83 24.60 -13.15
CA ASP A 186 10.55 26.03 -13.06
C ASP A 186 10.94 26.55 -11.69
N ALA A 187 11.65 27.65 -11.66
CA ALA A 187 12.15 28.28 -10.45
C ALA A 187 11.95 29.79 -10.50
N TRP A 188 12.28 30.44 -9.41
CA TRP A 188 12.44 31.90 -9.36
C TRP A 188 13.92 32.28 -9.34
N THR A 189 14.24 33.45 -9.85
CA THR A 189 15.54 34.11 -9.65
C THR A 189 15.33 35.59 -9.50
N ILE A 190 16.32 36.30 -8.98
CA ILE A 190 16.20 37.75 -8.80
C ILE A 190 16.34 38.52 -10.15
N ASN A 191 15.59 39.61 -10.28
CA ASN A 191 15.81 40.62 -11.29
C ASN A 191 16.95 41.51 -10.84
N GLY A 192 18.18 41.23 -11.27
CA GLY A 192 19.39 41.92 -10.80
C GLY A 192 19.34 43.43 -10.94
N ALA A 193 18.67 43.97 -11.98
CA ALA A 193 18.55 45.40 -12.20
C ALA A 193 17.72 46.10 -11.12
N LYS A 194 16.74 45.43 -10.54
CA LYS A 194 15.88 45.98 -9.49
C LYS A 194 16.27 45.52 -8.09
N ALA A 195 16.61 44.24 -7.92
CA ALA A 195 17.01 43.65 -6.66
C ALA A 195 18.38 44.18 -6.16
N GLY A 196 19.33 44.45 -7.06
CA GLY A 196 20.63 44.96 -6.68
C GLY A 196 20.56 46.28 -5.91
N PRO A 197 19.93 47.35 -6.45
CA PRO A 197 19.73 48.62 -5.73
C PRO A 197 18.88 48.48 -4.45
N ALA A 198 17.88 47.62 -4.45
CA ALA A 198 16.96 47.40 -3.32
C ALA A 198 17.65 46.73 -2.13
N PHE A 199 18.40 45.66 -2.39
CA PHE A 199 18.98 44.80 -1.32
C PHE A 199 20.49 45.03 -1.10
N LYS A 200 21.14 45.75 -1.97
CA LYS A 200 22.58 46.14 -1.84
C LYS A 200 23.48 44.95 -1.45
N ALA A 201 24.10 45.04 -0.28
CA ALA A 201 24.97 43.99 0.24
C ALA A 201 24.28 42.64 0.46
N LEU A 202 22.97 42.64 0.67
CA LEU A 202 22.15 41.43 0.90
C LEU A 202 21.70 40.78 -0.41
N ALA A 203 21.91 41.39 -1.58
CA ALA A 203 21.36 40.89 -2.85
C ALA A 203 21.78 39.44 -3.17
N GLY A 204 22.99 39.03 -2.79
CA GLY A 204 23.48 37.66 -2.94
C GLY A 204 22.69 36.66 -2.08
N ALA A 205 22.51 36.98 -0.80
CA ALA A 205 21.75 36.15 0.14
C ALA A 205 20.27 36.07 -0.27
N VAL A 206 19.67 37.20 -0.68
CA VAL A 206 18.31 37.25 -1.20
C VAL A 206 18.18 36.41 -2.47
N LYS A 207 19.14 36.38 -3.37
CA LYS A 207 19.14 35.54 -4.55
C LYS A 207 19.09 34.07 -4.16
N THR A 208 19.97 33.61 -3.27
CA THR A 208 19.99 32.21 -2.80
C THR A 208 18.65 31.82 -2.18
N ALA A 209 18.10 32.66 -1.31
CA ALA A 209 16.83 32.42 -0.67
C ALA A 209 15.65 32.35 -1.66
N VAL A 210 15.61 33.29 -2.66
CA VAL A 210 14.58 33.29 -3.72
C VAL A 210 14.68 32.06 -4.61
N GLU A 211 15.90 31.63 -4.96
CA GLU A 211 16.12 30.41 -5.79
C GLU A 211 15.79 29.11 -5.09
N ALA A 212 15.59 29.13 -3.76
CA ALA A 212 15.10 28.02 -2.97
C ALA A 212 13.56 27.97 -2.83
N LEU A 213 12.85 29.08 -3.18
CA LEU A 213 11.40 29.14 -3.07
C LEU A 213 10.69 28.24 -4.09
N PRO A 214 9.57 27.63 -3.69
CA PRO A 214 8.70 26.89 -4.61
C PRO A 214 8.16 27.82 -5.71
N LYS A 215 7.94 27.29 -6.92
CA LYS A 215 7.33 28.04 -8.02
C LYS A 215 5.93 28.58 -7.69
N SER A 216 5.22 27.91 -6.78
CA SER A 216 3.89 28.32 -6.27
C SER A 216 3.92 29.53 -5.34
N THR A 217 5.11 30.07 -4.99
CA THR A 217 5.23 31.25 -4.11
C THR A 217 4.64 32.47 -4.80
N ASN A 218 3.73 33.14 -4.08
CA ASN A 218 3.17 34.43 -4.50
C ASN A 218 3.99 35.58 -3.91
N PHE A 219 4.22 36.61 -4.70
CA PHE A 219 4.90 37.83 -4.29
C PHE A 219 3.89 38.99 -4.12
N PRO A 220 4.12 39.94 -3.18
CA PRO A 220 5.28 40.03 -2.29
C PRO A 220 5.27 38.98 -1.16
N CYS A 221 6.46 38.50 -0.79
CA CYS A 221 6.59 37.58 0.35
C CYS A 221 7.81 37.93 1.20
N GLU A 222 7.76 37.55 2.49
CA GLU A 222 8.89 37.63 3.39
C GLU A 222 9.80 36.42 3.19
N VAL A 223 11.09 36.65 3.01
CA VAL A 223 12.09 35.62 2.83
C VAL A 223 13.12 35.72 3.94
N GLU A 224 13.38 34.60 4.61
CA GLU A 224 14.41 34.52 5.66
C GLU A 224 15.75 34.14 5.04
N LEU A 225 16.77 34.92 5.37
CA LEU A 225 18.13 34.73 4.91
C LEU A 225 18.90 33.81 5.84
N GLU A 226 20.01 33.21 5.39
CA GLU A 226 20.87 32.34 6.18
C GLU A 226 21.36 32.94 7.50
N ASN A 227 21.44 34.26 7.59
CA ASN A 227 21.82 34.99 8.82
C ASN A 227 20.65 35.22 9.77
N GLY A 228 19.42 34.71 9.44
CA GLY A 228 18.21 34.92 10.21
C GLY A 228 17.51 36.28 9.97
N GLU A 229 18.05 37.14 9.09
CA GLU A 229 17.41 38.39 8.72
C GLU A 229 16.22 38.13 7.77
N LYS A 230 15.13 38.84 7.98
CA LYS A 230 13.93 38.72 7.14
C LYS A 230 13.81 39.92 6.21
N VAL A 231 13.58 39.63 4.93
CA VAL A 231 13.53 40.63 3.88
C VAL A 231 12.27 40.48 3.06
N MET A 232 11.57 41.60 2.79
CA MET A 232 10.40 41.60 1.92
C MET A 232 10.83 41.63 0.45
N VAL A 233 10.42 40.63 -0.31
CA VAL A 233 10.73 40.53 -1.75
C VAL A 233 9.45 40.79 -2.53
N GLY A 234 9.43 41.85 -3.32
CA GLY A 234 8.33 42.21 -4.20
C GLY A 234 8.40 41.54 -5.55
N GLU A 235 7.29 41.55 -6.27
CA GLU A 235 7.17 40.95 -7.61
C GLU A 235 8.17 41.51 -8.61
N GLU A 236 8.48 42.79 -8.50
CA GLU A 236 9.47 43.48 -9.34
C GLU A 236 10.92 43.01 -9.11
N HIS A 237 11.20 42.43 -7.96
CA HIS A 237 12.52 41.93 -7.58
C HIS A 237 12.81 40.51 -8.11
N VAL A 238 11.84 39.84 -8.64
CA VAL A 238 11.95 38.45 -9.12
C VAL A 238 11.59 38.31 -10.59
N LYS A 239 12.03 37.24 -11.19
CA LYS A 239 11.62 36.78 -12.52
C LYS A 239 11.59 35.26 -12.60
N PRO A 240 10.75 34.70 -13.49
CA PRO A 240 10.76 33.27 -13.79
C PRO A 240 12.16 32.86 -14.30
N ASN A 241 12.55 31.65 -13.88
CA ASN A 241 13.77 30.99 -14.29
C ASN A 241 13.52 29.48 -14.43
N GLN A 242 14.43 28.81 -15.12
CA GLN A 242 14.49 27.36 -15.15
C GLN A 242 15.80 26.89 -14.55
N LYS A 243 15.73 25.89 -13.70
CA LYS A 243 16.89 25.30 -13.05
C LYS A 243 16.97 23.82 -13.41
N THR A 244 18.12 23.42 -13.89
CA THR A 244 18.42 22.00 -14.14
C THR A 244 18.96 21.40 -12.88
N ILE A 245 18.32 20.35 -12.40
CA ILE A 245 18.74 19.58 -11.22
C ILE A 245 18.95 18.11 -11.61
N LYS A 246 19.84 17.46 -10.88
CA LYS A 246 20.01 16.00 -10.99
C LYS A 246 19.18 15.34 -9.90
N GLU A 247 18.22 14.53 -10.30
CA GLU A 247 17.47 13.65 -9.39
C GLU A 247 18.12 12.29 -9.36
N THR A 248 18.42 11.81 -8.16
CA THR A 248 18.98 10.47 -7.93
C THR A 248 17.92 9.46 -7.51
N GLY A 249 16.68 9.87 -7.32
CA GLY A 249 15.56 9.02 -6.91
C GLY A 249 14.31 9.86 -6.67
N GLU A 250 13.22 9.18 -6.44
CA GLU A 250 11.91 9.78 -6.18
C GLU A 250 11.28 9.26 -4.90
N TRP A 251 10.41 10.07 -4.29
CA TRP A 251 9.61 9.68 -3.13
C TRP A 251 8.24 9.24 -3.58
N TYR A 252 7.79 8.07 -3.14
CA TYR A 252 6.47 7.52 -3.44
C TYR A 252 5.82 6.96 -2.18
N ILE A 253 4.51 6.78 -2.23
CA ILE A 253 3.76 6.12 -1.17
C ILE A 253 3.68 4.63 -1.53
N PRO A 254 4.17 3.71 -0.68
CA PRO A 254 4.07 2.27 -0.94
C PRO A 254 2.63 1.80 -1.06
N HIS A 255 2.42 0.76 -1.87
CA HIS A 255 1.18 0.01 -1.84
C HIS A 255 1.21 -1.06 -0.75
N VAL A 256 0.03 -1.48 -0.33
CA VAL A 256 -0.13 -2.50 0.71
C VAL A 256 -0.94 -3.67 0.16
N ILE A 257 -0.41 -4.88 0.35
CA ILE A 257 -1.15 -6.14 0.20
C ILE A 257 -1.42 -6.65 1.61
N GLU A 258 -2.68 -6.93 1.93
CA GLU A 258 -3.11 -7.30 3.28
C GLU A 258 -3.83 -8.66 3.27
N PRO A 259 -3.14 -9.75 3.65
CA PRO A 259 -3.80 -10.98 4.07
C PRO A 259 -4.28 -10.87 5.53
N ALA A 260 -5.57 -11.14 5.75
CA ALA A 260 -6.23 -11.08 7.05
C ALA A 260 -6.90 -12.42 7.38
N PHE A 261 -6.45 -13.08 8.43
CA PHE A 261 -6.87 -14.43 8.83
C PHE A 261 -7.84 -14.38 10.01
N GLY A 262 -9.07 -14.87 9.81
CA GLY A 262 -10.07 -15.05 10.86
C GLY A 262 -9.80 -16.35 11.64
N ILE A 263 -8.96 -16.28 12.68
CA ILE A 263 -8.45 -17.46 13.40
C ILE A 263 -9.58 -18.32 13.96
N ASP A 264 -10.60 -17.72 14.56
CA ASP A 264 -11.71 -18.46 15.15
C ASP A 264 -12.52 -19.22 14.08
N ARG A 265 -12.70 -18.62 12.90
CA ARG A 265 -13.38 -19.27 11.76
C ARG A 265 -12.55 -20.44 11.22
N ILE A 266 -11.24 -20.27 11.11
CA ILE A 266 -10.32 -21.32 10.67
C ILE A 266 -10.34 -22.49 11.65
N ILE A 267 -10.21 -22.23 12.96
CA ILE A 267 -10.27 -23.28 14.00
C ILE A 267 -11.60 -24.03 13.93
N TRP A 268 -12.72 -23.32 13.75
CA TRP A 268 -14.03 -23.96 13.59
C TRP A 268 -14.01 -24.97 12.44
N HIS A 269 -13.52 -24.58 11.25
CA HIS A 269 -13.51 -25.44 10.07
C HIS A 269 -12.53 -26.60 10.19
N VAL A 270 -11.39 -26.43 10.84
CA VAL A 270 -10.46 -27.55 11.15
C VAL A 270 -11.18 -28.60 12.01
N ILE A 271 -11.93 -28.18 13.03
CA ILE A 271 -12.73 -29.11 13.87
C ILE A 271 -13.85 -29.76 13.07
N ASP A 272 -14.60 -28.97 12.27
CA ASP A 272 -15.71 -29.44 11.44
C ASP A 272 -15.26 -30.48 10.39
N HIS A 273 -14.10 -30.26 9.75
CA HIS A 273 -13.53 -31.21 8.77
C HIS A 273 -12.97 -32.47 9.42
N ALA A 274 -12.49 -32.38 10.65
CA ALA A 274 -11.97 -33.54 11.39
C ALA A 274 -13.09 -34.38 12.08
N TYR A 275 -14.30 -33.81 12.20
CA TYR A 275 -15.40 -34.47 12.88
C TYR A 275 -15.96 -35.63 12.03
N SER A 276 -16.14 -36.80 12.62
CA SER A 276 -16.83 -37.94 12.04
C SER A 276 -17.73 -38.60 13.07
N GLU A 277 -18.97 -38.92 12.70
CA GLU A 277 -19.82 -39.76 13.50
C GLU A 277 -19.48 -41.26 13.25
N LEU A 278 -19.32 -42.01 14.33
CA LEU A 278 -19.04 -43.47 14.30
C LEU A 278 -20.32 -44.26 14.09
#